data_0a559313d395abfbee60eebea97c0ccd
#
_entry.id   0a559313d395abfbee60eebea97c0ccd
#
_cell.length_a   1.000
_cell.length_b   1.000
_cell.length_c   1.000
_cell.angle_alpha   90.00
_cell.angle_beta   90.00
_cell.angle_gamma   90.00
#
_symmetry.space_group_name_H-M   'P 1'
#
loop_
_entity.id
_entity.type
_entity.pdbx_description
1 polymer ?
#
loop_
_entity_poly.entity_id
_entity_poly.type
_entity_poly.pdbx_seq_one_letter_code
_entity_poly.pdbx_strand_id
1 'polypeptide(L)'
;MQYLRQTFWYRVEYTPSMKIERHGQAKILTQQEIELLFNEGLQTARDRTLFGVCLYTACRIAEACSLEVIDIYTARGTVRPTINFRKANTKGKLQTRTIPVIQDLRSLLTSWKPHAGQTYLFPGRHRSHHWKHLHPDSADKILREAFERTGIEGASTHSFRRTALTQMSNAGIPLRIIPEISGHSNLEQLQKYLEVKPDQVKGAIASLSMLSYAGKKVFPRVIDELPAGPLPREQLSQGLSDSEPEEIPDW
;
A
#
# COMPACT_ATOMS: atom_id res chain seq x y z
N MET A 1 -29.53 36.53 36.63
CA MET A 1 -28.12 36.17 36.50
C MET A 1 -28.02 34.88 35.64
N GLN A 2 -27.79 35.07 34.33
CA GLN A 2 -27.60 33.97 33.38
C GLN A 2 -26.13 33.73 33.18
N TYR A 3 -25.62 32.58 33.59
CA TYR A 3 -24.26 32.13 33.29
C TYR A 3 -24.27 31.45 31.91
N LEU A 4 -23.80 32.19 30.90
CA LEU A 4 -23.41 31.63 29.59
C LEU A 4 -22.11 30.85 29.78
N ARG A 5 -22.21 29.53 29.72
CA ARG A 5 -21.06 28.62 29.55
C ARG A 5 -20.63 28.68 28.09
N GLN A 6 -19.59 29.45 27.79
CA GLN A 6 -18.84 29.37 26.53
C GLN A 6 -18.05 28.05 26.55
N THR A 7 -18.51 27.06 25.81
CA THR A 7 -17.76 25.87 25.48
C THR A 7 -16.72 26.26 24.42
N PHE A 8 -15.48 26.47 24.85
CA PHE A 8 -14.33 26.59 23.98
C PHE A 8 -14.06 25.22 23.33
N TRP A 9 -14.51 25.03 22.09
CA TRP A 9 -14.05 23.93 21.27
C TRP A 9 -12.67 24.28 20.77
N TYR A 10 -11.63 23.62 21.27
CA TYR A 10 -10.32 23.62 20.65
C TYR A 10 -10.45 22.86 19.32
N ARG A 11 -10.65 23.61 18.25
CA ARG A 11 -10.48 23.13 16.89
C ARG A 11 -8.99 23.09 16.62
N VAL A 12 -8.35 21.97 16.91
CA VAL A 12 -7.00 21.71 16.41
C VAL A 12 -7.12 21.50 14.92
N GLU A 13 -6.98 22.54 14.15
CA GLU A 13 -6.77 22.44 12.71
C GLU A 13 -5.38 21.83 12.50
N TYR A 14 -5.33 20.52 12.35
CA TYR A 14 -4.12 19.83 11.94
C TYR A 14 -3.92 20.10 10.44
N THR A 15 -3.20 21.17 10.13
CA THR A 15 -2.67 21.38 8.78
C THR A 15 -1.40 20.55 8.68
N PRO A 16 -1.38 19.46 7.88
CA PRO A 16 -0.13 18.77 7.64
C PRO A 16 0.82 19.75 6.98
N SER A 17 2.03 19.91 7.56
CA SER A 17 3.06 20.76 6.97
C SER A 17 3.51 20.14 5.66
N MET A 18 2.89 20.56 4.56
CA MET A 18 3.31 20.14 3.22
C MET A 18 4.73 20.63 2.95
N LYS A 19 5.47 19.87 2.15
CA LYS A 19 6.79 20.28 1.68
C LYS A 19 6.66 21.57 0.87
N ILE A 20 7.07 22.69 1.46
CA ILE A 20 7.28 23.95 0.74
C ILE A 20 8.80 24.03 0.53
N GLU A 21 9.26 24.23 -0.70
CA GLU A 21 10.69 24.37 -1.05
C GLU A 21 11.60 23.24 -0.49
N ARG A 22 11.14 21.98 -0.56
CA ARG A 22 11.82 20.78 -0.03
C ARG A 22 11.91 20.66 1.50
N HIS A 23 11.34 21.57 2.26
CA HIS A 23 11.22 21.49 3.71
C HIS A 23 9.88 20.86 4.10
N GLY A 24 9.86 20.04 5.17
CA GLY A 24 8.67 19.38 5.67
C GLY A 24 8.52 17.92 5.23
N GLN A 25 7.37 17.34 5.53
CA GLN A 25 7.07 15.95 5.22
C GLN A 25 6.59 15.78 3.78
N ALA A 26 6.97 14.67 3.12
CA ALA A 26 6.48 14.36 1.79
C ALA A 26 4.95 14.18 1.79
N LYS A 27 4.27 14.68 0.76
CA LYS A 27 2.81 14.58 0.60
C LYS A 27 2.35 13.12 0.61
N ILE A 28 1.20 12.85 1.23
CA ILE A 28 0.44 11.62 1.04
C ILE A 28 -0.37 11.80 -0.24
N LEU A 29 -0.22 10.89 -1.18
CA LEU A 29 -0.92 10.93 -2.45
C LEU A 29 -2.36 10.42 -2.26
N THR A 30 -3.32 11.12 -2.86
CA THR A 30 -4.71 10.65 -2.97
C THR A 30 -4.82 9.58 -4.06
N GLN A 31 -5.93 8.85 -4.08
CA GLN A 31 -6.21 7.86 -5.13
C GLN A 31 -6.21 8.51 -6.53
N GLN A 32 -6.84 9.67 -6.67
CA GLN A 32 -6.88 10.41 -7.94
C GLN A 32 -5.49 10.86 -8.40
N GLU A 33 -4.63 11.30 -7.47
CA GLU A 33 -3.26 11.68 -7.81
C GLU A 33 -2.41 10.48 -8.22
N ILE A 34 -2.61 9.31 -7.59
CA ILE A 34 -1.95 8.07 -8.00
C ILE A 34 -2.39 7.69 -9.42
N GLU A 35 -3.68 7.70 -9.69
CA GLU A 35 -4.23 7.38 -11.02
C GLU A 35 -3.70 8.35 -12.09
N LEU A 36 -3.74 9.65 -11.83
CA LEU A 36 -3.21 10.68 -12.72
C LEU A 36 -1.71 10.49 -12.97
N LEU A 37 -0.94 10.26 -11.91
CA LEU A 37 0.50 10.05 -12.00
C LEU A 37 0.85 8.82 -12.84
N PHE A 38 0.17 7.69 -12.62
CA PHE A 38 0.44 6.44 -13.35
C PHE A 38 -0.04 6.46 -14.79
N ASN A 39 -1.14 7.17 -15.08
CA ASN A 39 -1.69 7.26 -16.44
C ASN A 39 -1.00 8.32 -17.29
N GLU A 40 -0.72 9.50 -16.73
CA GLU A 40 -0.25 10.67 -17.47
C GLU A 40 1.19 11.09 -17.09
N GLY A 41 1.53 11.01 -15.80
CA GLY A 41 2.82 11.44 -15.29
C GLY A 41 3.96 10.50 -15.68
N LEU A 42 3.80 9.19 -15.47
CA LEU A 42 4.81 8.16 -15.70
C LEU A 42 4.69 7.60 -17.12
N GLN A 43 5.48 8.13 -18.04
CA GLN A 43 5.33 7.88 -19.47
C GLN A 43 5.81 6.49 -19.93
N THR A 44 6.76 5.87 -19.20
CA THR A 44 7.35 4.59 -19.62
C THR A 44 6.91 3.42 -18.74
N ALA A 45 6.87 2.21 -19.31
CA ALA A 45 6.60 0.98 -18.55
C ALA A 45 7.62 0.78 -17.40
N ARG A 46 8.90 1.16 -17.62
CA ARG A 46 9.92 1.16 -16.59
C ARG A 46 9.52 2.03 -15.41
N ASP A 47 9.12 3.28 -15.67
CA ASP A 47 8.85 4.24 -14.63
C ASP A 47 7.61 3.83 -13.82
N ARG A 48 6.54 3.39 -14.51
CA ARG A 48 5.35 2.82 -13.85
C ARG A 48 5.69 1.61 -12.99
N THR A 49 6.54 0.70 -13.48
CA THR A 49 6.94 -0.47 -12.71
C THR A 49 7.80 -0.10 -11.51
N LEU A 50 8.78 0.79 -11.67
CA LEU A 50 9.67 1.24 -10.60
C LEU A 50 8.88 1.90 -9.46
N PHE A 51 7.99 2.84 -9.78
CA PHE A 51 7.20 3.53 -8.77
C PHE A 51 6.03 2.70 -8.26
N GLY A 52 5.54 1.73 -9.04
CA GLY A 52 4.64 0.69 -8.58
C GLY A 52 5.28 -0.20 -7.51
N VAL A 53 6.54 -0.60 -7.69
CA VAL A 53 7.29 -1.31 -6.64
C VAL A 53 7.37 -0.46 -5.37
N CYS A 54 7.70 0.84 -5.47
CA CYS A 54 7.74 1.72 -4.30
C CYS A 54 6.38 1.84 -3.58
N LEU A 55 5.29 1.97 -4.33
CA LEU A 55 3.94 2.10 -3.79
C LEU A 55 3.48 0.82 -3.08
N TYR A 56 3.53 -0.30 -3.79
CA TYR A 56 2.93 -1.56 -3.33
C TYR A 56 3.79 -2.36 -2.33
N THR A 57 5.07 -1.98 -2.15
CA THR A 57 5.95 -2.62 -1.16
C THR A 57 6.40 -1.66 -0.06
N ALA A 58 6.00 -0.39 -0.12
CA ALA A 58 6.47 0.67 0.76
C ALA A 58 8.01 0.75 0.86
N CYS A 59 8.76 0.28 -0.14
CA CYS A 59 10.23 0.31 -0.14
C CYS A 59 10.76 1.72 -0.42
N ARG A 60 12.02 1.95 -0.13
CA ARG A 60 12.73 3.18 -0.51
C ARG A 60 13.12 3.12 -1.98
N ILE A 61 13.24 4.28 -2.64
CA ILE A 61 13.64 4.34 -4.05
C ILE A 61 14.99 3.64 -4.32
N ALA A 62 15.95 3.76 -3.41
CA ALA A 62 17.24 3.09 -3.55
C ALA A 62 17.11 1.56 -3.48
N GLU A 63 16.20 1.05 -2.63
CA GLU A 63 15.90 -0.38 -2.53
C GLU A 63 15.24 -0.89 -3.82
N ALA A 64 14.28 -0.12 -4.37
CA ALA A 64 13.63 -0.46 -5.64
C ALA A 64 14.62 -0.46 -6.82
N CYS A 65 15.47 0.57 -6.92
CA CYS A 65 16.47 0.65 -7.98
C CYS A 65 17.46 -0.51 -7.97
N SER A 66 17.84 -1.01 -6.79
CA SER A 66 18.84 -2.06 -6.62
C SER A 66 18.27 -3.49 -6.66
N LEU A 67 16.97 -3.68 -6.94
CA LEU A 67 16.38 -5.01 -7.09
C LEU A 67 17.03 -5.77 -8.25
N GLU A 68 17.34 -7.03 -8.00
CA GLU A 68 17.85 -7.93 -9.02
C GLU A 68 16.70 -8.73 -9.67
N VAL A 69 16.93 -9.14 -10.91
CA VAL A 69 15.98 -9.94 -11.69
C VAL A 69 15.60 -11.23 -10.96
N ILE A 70 16.57 -11.88 -10.31
CA ILE A 70 16.37 -13.12 -9.56
C ILE A 70 15.48 -12.94 -8.32
N ASP A 71 15.39 -11.73 -7.76
CA ASP A 71 14.50 -11.45 -6.62
C ASP A 71 13.03 -11.35 -7.02
N ILE A 72 12.77 -11.12 -8.31
CA ILE A 72 11.46 -10.84 -8.89
C ILE A 72 10.94 -12.00 -9.73
N TYR A 73 11.79 -12.61 -10.55
CA TYR A 73 11.37 -13.63 -11.51
C TYR A 73 11.95 -15.00 -11.18
N THR A 74 11.19 -16.02 -11.50
CA THR A 74 11.65 -17.41 -11.49
C THR A 74 12.56 -17.68 -12.70
N ALA A 75 13.24 -18.84 -12.73
CA ALA A 75 14.01 -19.28 -13.90
C ALA A 75 13.15 -19.39 -15.17
N ARG A 76 11.83 -19.64 -15.01
CA ARG A 76 10.86 -19.71 -16.12
C ARG A 76 10.39 -18.32 -16.57
N GLY A 77 10.86 -17.22 -15.92
CA GLY A 77 10.48 -15.85 -16.24
C GLY A 77 9.14 -15.39 -15.67
N THR A 78 8.47 -16.19 -14.85
CA THR A 78 7.24 -15.79 -14.16
C THR A 78 7.55 -14.95 -12.92
N VAL A 79 6.66 -14.01 -12.57
CA VAL A 79 6.77 -13.21 -11.36
C VAL A 79 6.62 -14.09 -10.13
N ARG A 80 7.55 -13.99 -9.20
CA ARG A 80 7.51 -14.70 -7.92
C ARG A 80 6.29 -14.29 -7.08
N PRO A 81 5.81 -15.14 -6.17
CA PRO A 81 4.74 -14.76 -5.24
C PRO A 81 5.18 -13.68 -4.25
N THR A 82 6.49 -13.54 -4.03
CA THR A 82 7.10 -12.59 -3.09
C THR A 82 8.33 -11.91 -3.69
N ILE A 83 8.61 -10.69 -3.26
CA ILE A 83 9.83 -9.93 -3.57
C ILE A 83 10.75 -9.97 -2.35
N ASN A 84 12.04 -10.28 -2.58
CA ASN A 84 13.06 -10.28 -1.54
C ASN A 84 13.89 -8.99 -1.60
N PHE A 85 13.77 -8.14 -0.56
CA PHE A 85 14.66 -7.01 -0.35
C PHE A 85 15.85 -7.45 0.48
N ARG A 86 17.00 -7.62 -0.15
CA ARG A 86 18.19 -8.14 0.50
C ARG A 86 18.76 -7.14 1.50
N LYS A 87 19.27 -7.65 2.63
CA LYS A 87 19.95 -6.85 3.66
C LYS A 87 21.01 -5.91 3.09
N ALA A 88 21.78 -6.35 2.11
CA ALA A 88 22.84 -5.54 1.48
C ALA A 88 22.32 -4.27 0.82
N ASN A 89 21.09 -4.28 0.33
CA ASN A 89 20.43 -3.20 -0.42
C ASN A 89 19.57 -2.30 0.47
N THR A 90 19.42 -2.63 1.76
CA THR A 90 18.61 -1.85 2.70
C THR A 90 19.47 -0.84 3.49
N LYS A 91 18.90 0.35 3.76
CA LYS A 91 19.58 1.35 4.59
C LYS A 91 19.79 0.78 6.01
N GLY A 92 21.03 0.81 6.47
CA GLY A 92 21.40 0.26 7.80
C GLY A 92 21.67 -1.24 7.80
N LYS A 93 21.51 -1.95 6.68
CA LYS A 93 21.85 -3.38 6.52
C LYS A 93 21.30 -4.29 7.63
N LEU A 94 20.09 -3.98 8.13
CA LEU A 94 19.54 -4.61 9.32
C LEU A 94 18.96 -5.99 9.03
N GLN A 95 18.09 -6.11 8.01
CA GLN A 95 17.29 -7.31 7.79
C GLN A 95 16.88 -7.49 6.33
N THR A 96 16.82 -8.74 5.86
CA THR A 96 16.17 -9.09 4.61
C THR A 96 14.65 -9.11 4.83
N ARG A 97 13.90 -8.54 3.89
CA ARG A 97 12.43 -8.52 3.93
C ARG A 97 11.86 -9.25 2.73
N THR A 98 10.80 -10.00 2.97
CA THR A 98 10.06 -10.70 1.93
C THR A 98 8.64 -10.14 1.88
N ILE A 99 8.26 -9.52 0.76
CA ILE A 99 6.97 -8.83 0.59
C ILE A 99 6.13 -9.59 -0.43
N PRO A 100 4.89 -9.98 -0.09
CA PRO A 100 3.96 -10.59 -1.04
C PRO A 100 3.66 -9.67 -2.24
N VAL A 101 3.53 -10.26 -3.42
CA VAL A 101 3.22 -9.54 -4.65
C VAL A 101 1.71 -9.58 -4.89
N ILE A 102 1.06 -8.43 -4.76
CA ILE A 102 -0.36 -8.25 -5.09
C ILE A 102 -0.56 -8.20 -6.62
N GLN A 103 -1.80 -8.37 -7.06
CA GLN A 103 -2.13 -8.51 -8.50
C GLN A 103 -1.72 -7.28 -9.33
N ASP A 104 -1.91 -6.06 -8.81
CA ASP A 104 -1.53 -4.83 -9.53
C ASP A 104 -0.02 -4.76 -9.77
N LEU A 105 0.77 -5.07 -8.74
CA LEU A 105 2.22 -5.12 -8.88
C LEU A 105 2.67 -6.24 -9.80
N ARG A 106 2.00 -7.40 -9.76
CA ARG A 106 2.26 -8.53 -10.65
C ARG A 106 2.06 -8.13 -12.11
N SER A 107 0.99 -7.42 -12.42
CA SER A 107 0.69 -6.94 -13.77
C SER A 107 1.80 -6.01 -14.30
N LEU A 108 2.24 -5.04 -13.49
CA LEU A 108 3.35 -4.14 -13.84
C LEU A 108 4.66 -4.91 -14.07
N LEU A 109 5.01 -5.83 -13.18
CA LEU A 109 6.23 -6.64 -13.30
C LEU A 109 6.18 -7.58 -14.51
N THR A 110 5.02 -8.15 -14.82
CA THR A 110 4.85 -9.00 -16.00
C THR A 110 5.05 -8.21 -17.29
N SER A 111 4.46 -7.02 -17.38
CA SER A 111 4.62 -6.12 -18.53
C SER A 111 6.06 -5.63 -18.68
N TRP A 112 6.78 -5.43 -17.58
CA TRP A 112 8.17 -4.98 -17.60
C TRP A 112 9.17 -6.09 -17.94
N LYS A 113 8.85 -7.38 -17.73
CA LYS A 113 9.77 -8.51 -17.89
C LYS A 113 10.59 -8.51 -19.18
N PRO A 114 10.04 -8.20 -20.36
CA PRO A 114 10.81 -8.17 -21.61
C PRO A 114 11.92 -7.12 -21.65
N HIS A 115 11.83 -6.09 -20.81
CA HIS A 115 12.73 -4.94 -20.77
C HIS A 115 13.64 -4.93 -19.54
N ALA A 116 13.47 -5.88 -18.63
CA ALA A 116 14.33 -6.03 -17.46
C ALA A 116 15.77 -6.33 -17.88
N GLY A 117 16.75 -5.88 -17.09
CA GLY A 117 18.16 -6.18 -17.35
C GLY A 117 18.48 -7.66 -17.09
N GLN A 118 19.73 -8.02 -17.30
CA GLN A 118 20.19 -9.38 -16.98
C GLN A 118 20.38 -9.58 -15.48
N THR A 119 20.98 -8.62 -14.80
CA THR A 119 21.25 -8.67 -13.37
C THR A 119 20.23 -7.85 -12.59
N TYR A 120 20.08 -6.57 -12.93
CA TYR A 120 19.19 -5.66 -12.23
C TYR A 120 17.84 -5.53 -12.91
N LEU A 121 16.79 -5.40 -12.13
CA LEU A 121 15.43 -5.19 -12.64
C LEU A 121 15.35 -3.89 -13.46
N PHE A 122 16.00 -2.84 -12.99
CA PHE A 122 16.07 -1.53 -13.62
C PHE A 122 17.53 -1.17 -13.94
N PRO A 123 18.04 -1.54 -15.13
CA PRO A 123 19.42 -1.25 -15.49
C PRO A 123 19.65 0.25 -15.73
N GLY A 124 20.89 0.70 -15.57
CA GLY A 124 21.32 2.05 -15.88
C GLY A 124 21.15 2.39 -17.37
N ARG A 125 20.86 3.65 -17.68
CA ARG A 125 20.56 4.10 -19.06
C ARG A 125 21.77 4.11 -20.00
N HIS A 126 22.98 4.39 -19.49
CA HIS A 126 24.17 4.52 -20.31
C HIS A 126 24.84 3.16 -20.56
N ARG A 127 25.31 2.93 -21.79
CA ARG A 127 26.03 1.69 -22.16
C ARG A 127 27.17 1.36 -21.21
N SER A 128 27.92 2.36 -20.74
CA SER A 128 28.97 2.22 -19.74
C SER A 128 28.49 1.83 -18.33
N HIS A 129 27.18 1.86 -18.07
CA HIS A 129 26.57 1.56 -16.78
C HIS A 129 25.48 0.48 -16.85
N HIS A 130 25.34 -0.25 -17.96
CA HIS A 130 24.37 -1.36 -18.06
C HIS A 130 24.58 -2.48 -17.04
N TRP A 131 25.77 -2.58 -16.50
CA TRP A 131 26.12 -3.50 -15.42
C TRP A 131 25.77 -2.97 -14.02
N LYS A 132 25.30 -1.70 -13.92
CA LYS A 132 24.80 -1.08 -12.68
C LYS A 132 23.28 -0.90 -12.77
N HIS A 133 22.66 -0.83 -11.60
CA HIS A 133 21.25 -0.45 -11.53
C HIS A 133 21.04 1.04 -11.83
N LEU A 134 19.78 1.41 -12.09
CA LEU A 134 19.36 2.82 -12.20
C LEU A 134 19.73 3.57 -10.91
N HIS A 135 20.39 4.72 -11.06
CA HIS A 135 20.77 5.53 -9.89
C HIS A 135 19.51 6.15 -9.23
N PRO A 136 19.41 6.15 -7.90
CA PRO A 136 18.25 6.76 -7.20
C PRO A 136 17.99 8.22 -7.55
N ASP A 137 19.06 9.02 -7.79
CA ASP A 137 18.90 10.43 -8.19
C ASP A 137 18.29 10.56 -9.61
N SER A 138 18.61 9.61 -10.50
CA SER A 138 17.98 9.57 -11.83
C SER A 138 16.50 9.22 -11.72
N ALA A 139 16.14 8.30 -10.81
CA ALA A 139 14.75 7.98 -10.52
C ALA A 139 14.01 9.17 -9.88
N ASP A 140 14.66 9.90 -8.96
CA ASP A 140 14.09 11.11 -8.35
C ASP A 140 13.83 12.20 -9.41
N LYS A 141 14.77 12.38 -10.36
CA LYS A 141 14.59 13.32 -11.47
C LYS A 141 13.38 12.95 -12.34
N ILE A 142 13.26 11.68 -12.73
CA ILE A 142 12.13 11.17 -13.52
C ILE A 142 10.81 11.44 -12.79
N LEU A 143 10.77 11.20 -11.49
CA LEU A 143 9.56 11.40 -10.71
C LEU A 143 9.19 12.88 -10.56
N ARG A 144 10.17 13.77 -10.39
CA ARG A 144 9.91 15.22 -10.37
C ARG A 144 9.30 15.69 -11.68
N GLU A 145 9.87 15.29 -12.82
CA GLU A 145 9.30 15.59 -14.13
C GLU A 145 7.87 15.04 -14.30
N ALA A 146 7.57 13.87 -13.69
CA ALA A 146 6.23 13.30 -13.71
C ALA A 146 5.25 14.10 -12.83
N PHE A 147 5.67 14.57 -11.66
CA PHE A 147 4.87 15.44 -10.80
C PHE A 147 4.62 16.82 -11.45
N GLU A 148 5.63 17.40 -12.11
CA GLU A 148 5.49 18.65 -12.87
C GLU A 148 4.44 18.51 -13.99
N ARG A 149 4.47 17.40 -14.74
CA ARG A 149 3.48 17.13 -15.80
C ARG A 149 2.05 17.01 -15.28
N THR A 150 1.88 16.51 -14.06
CA THR A 150 0.56 16.27 -13.45
C THR A 150 0.11 17.37 -12.49
N GLY A 151 0.93 18.41 -12.27
CA GLY A 151 0.62 19.47 -11.32
C GLY A 151 0.56 19.01 -9.86
N ILE A 152 1.18 17.87 -9.50
CA ILE A 152 1.17 17.36 -8.14
C ILE A 152 2.31 18.00 -7.34
N GLU A 153 1.97 18.90 -6.44
CA GLU A 153 2.92 19.63 -5.59
C GLU A 153 3.17 18.95 -4.23
N GLY A 154 4.34 19.23 -3.63
CA GLY A 154 4.70 18.74 -2.28
C GLY A 154 5.07 17.26 -2.21
N ALA A 155 5.05 16.55 -3.35
CA ALA A 155 5.37 15.14 -3.45
C ALA A 155 6.87 14.87 -3.70
N SER A 156 7.33 13.67 -3.39
CA SER A 156 8.69 13.19 -3.63
C SER A 156 8.71 11.65 -3.68
N THR A 157 9.89 11.05 -3.87
CA THR A 157 10.06 9.59 -3.82
C THR A 157 9.57 8.97 -2.49
N HIS A 158 9.57 9.74 -1.39
CA HIS A 158 9.05 9.29 -0.09
C HIS A 158 7.52 9.30 -0.03
N SER A 159 6.82 9.97 -0.95
CA SER A 159 5.35 10.04 -0.98
C SER A 159 4.72 8.67 -1.14
N PHE A 160 5.25 7.81 -2.03
CA PHE A 160 4.76 6.44 -2.20
C PHE A 160 4.80 5.64 -0.91
N ARG A 161 5.96 5.67 -0.24
CA ARG A 161 6.14 4.97 1.03
C ARG A 161 5.22 5.53 2.10
N ARG A 162 5.12 6.86 2.23
CA ARG A 162 4.23 7.51 3.19
C ARG A 162 2.77 7.16 2.91
N THR A 163 2.34 7.21 1.67
CA THR A 163 0.98 6.84 1.25
C THR A 163 0.67 5.39 1.62
N ALA A 164 1.55 4.44 1.28
CA ALA A 164 1.36 3.04 1.60
C ALA A 164 1.27 2.79 3.11
N LEU A 165 2.14 3.39 3.91
CA LEU A 165 2.15 3.24 5.37
C LEU A 165 0.91 3.84 6.02
N THR A 166 0.50 5.04 5.58
CA THR A 166 -0.73 5.70 6.05
C THR A 166 -1.95 4.87 5.68
N GLN A 167 -1.99 4.30 4.47
CA GLN A 167 -3.10 3.46 4.04
C GLN A 167 -3.20 2.18 4.87
N MET A 168 -2.09 1.52 5.17
CA MET A 168 -2.07 0.35 6.08
C MET A 168 -2.59 0.73 7.47
N SER A 169 -2.14 1.86 8.02
CA SER A 169 -2.61 2.35 9.32
C SER A 169 -4.11 2.66 9.31
N ASN A 170 -4.61 3.32 8.25
CA ASN A 170 -6.03 3.63 8.09
C ASN A 170 -6.90 2.37 7.93
N ALA A 171 -6.35 1.32 7.35
CA ALA A 171 -6.98 0.00 7.26
C ALA A 171 -6.95 -0.79 8.57
N GLY A 172 -6.45 -0.21 9.67
CA GLY A 172 -6.40 -0.86 10.98
C GLY A 172 -5.32 -1.94 11.11
N ILE A 173 -4.34 -1.97 10.21
CA ILE A 173 -3.24 -2.95 10.32
C ILE A 173 -2.43 -2.64 11.58
N PRO A 174 -2.21 -3.63 12.48
CA PRO A 174 -1.47 -3.43 13.70
C PRO A 174 -0.08 -2.84 13.45
N LEU A 175 0.31 -1.84 14.24
CA LEU A 175 1.59 -1.13 14.09
C LEU A 175 2.81 -2.07 14.13
N ARG A 176 2.71 -3.23 14.78
CA ARG A 176 3.78 -4.24 14.80
C ARG A 176 4.02 -4.92 13.44
N ILE A 177 3.03 -4.93 12.55
CA ILE A 177 3.13 -5.56 11.21
C ILE A 177 3.73 -4.59 10.20
N ILE A 178 3.44 -3.31 10.32
CA ILE A 178 3.89 -2.29 9.36
C ILE A 178 5.43 -2.21 9.25
N PRO A 179 6.24 -2.32 10.34
CA PRO A 179 7.70 -2.40 10.26
C PRO A 179 8.23 -3.59 9.46
N GLU A 180 7.58 -4.76 9.55
CA GLU A 180 7.97 -5.95 8.78
C GLU A 180 7.89 -5.70 7.26
N ILE A 181 6.89 -4.93 6.84
CA ILE A 181 6.72 -4.54 5.42
C ILE A 181 7.70 -3.42 5.07
N SER A 182 7.77 -2.39 5.87
CA SER A 182 8.50 -1.18 5.56
C SER A 182 10.01 -1.25 5.90
N GLY A 183 10.42 -2.14 6.81
CA GLY A 183 11.80 -2.24 7.29
C GLY A 183 12.22 -1.05 8.14
N HIS A 184 11.32 -0.51 8.96
CA HIS A 184 11.69 0.44 10.01
C HIS A 184 12.23 -0.33 11.21
N SER A 185 13.42 0.04 11.67
CA SER A 185 14.04 -0.52 12.87
C SER A 185 13.53 0.10 14.17
N ASN A 186 12.92 1.30 14.07
CA ASN A 186 12.41 2.04 15.21
C ASN A 186 10.96 2.47 14.94
N LEU A 187 10.08 2.19 15.92
CA LEU A 187 8.68 2.54 15.87
C LEU A 187 8.46 4.07 15.85
N GLU A 188 9.31 4.84 16.52
CA GLU A 188 9.25 6.31 16.49
C GLU A 188 9.46 6.87 15.08
N GLN A 189 10.36 6.24 14.30
CA GLN A 189 10.55 6.63 12.90
C GLN A 189 9.33 6.30 12.06
N LEU A 190 8.64 5.20 12.35
CA LEU A 190 7.41 4.83 11.67
C LEU A 190 6.28 5.81 12.00
N GLN A 191 6.13 6.20 13.27
CA GLN A 191 5.09 7.15 13.70
C GLN A 191 5.13 8.48 12.96
N LYS A 192 6.30 8.94 12.50
CA LYS A 192 6.43 10.14 11.66
C LYS A 192 5.73 10.03 10.30
N TYR A 193 5.43 8.82 9.86
CA TYR A 193 4.73 8.54 8.60
C TYR A 193 3.24 8.29 8.78
N LEU A 194 2.78 8.14 10.04
CA LEU A 194 1.38 7.81 10.34
C LEU A 194 0.65 9.08 10.81
N GLU A 195 -0.54 9.26 10.29
CA GLU A 195 -1.48 10.28 10.74
C GLU A 195 -2.60 9.60 11.53
N VAL A 196 -2.86 10.08 12.74
CA VAL A 196 -3.98 9.59 13.54
C VAL A 196 -5.21 10.44 13.22
N LYS A 197 -6.26 9.80 12.69
CA LYS A 197 -7.53 10.47 12.41
C LYS A 197 -8.44 10.43 13.64
N PRO A 198 -9.23 11.49 13.90
CA PRO A 198 -10.18 11.52 15.02
C PRO A 198 -11.14 10.33 15.03
N ASP A 199 -11.56 9.85 13.86
CA ASP A 199 -12.46 8.70 13.74
C ASP A 199 -11.81 7.38 14.15
N GLN A 200 -10.50 7.24 13.98
CA GLN A 200 -9.75 6.08 14.50
C GLN A 200 -9.75 6.06 16.03
N VAL A 201 -9.63 7.23 16.68
CA VAL A 201 -9.72 7.35 18.13
C VAL A 201 -11.13 6.99 18.61
N LYS A 202 -12.16 7.50 17.96
CA LYS A 202 -13.56 7.17 18.28
C LYS A 202 -13.82 5.65 18.12
N GLY A 203 -13.36 5.06 17.02
CA GLY A 203 -13.49 3.61 16.77
C GLY A 203 -12.77 2.77 17.82
N ALA A 204 -11.56 3.19 18.22
CA ALA A 204 -10.82 2.51 19.28
C ALA A 204 -11.56 2.53 20.63
N ILE A 205 -12.12 3.68 21.02
CA ILE A 205 -12.92 3.79 22.24
C ILE A 205 -14.23 2.99 22.12
N ALA A 206 -14.89 3.04 20.95
CA ALA A 206 -16.12 2.28 20.72
C ALA A 206 -15.90 0.77 20.83
N SER A 207 -14.72 0.26 20.48
CA SER A 207 -14.39 -1.17 20.63
C SER A 207 -14.42 -1.66 22.10
N LEU A 208 -14.20 -0.74 23.06
CA LEU A 208 -14.26 -1.06 24.50
C LEU A 208 -15.68 -1.37 24.98
N SER A 209 -16.72 -1.00 24.21
CA SER A 209 -18.10 -1.37 24.54
C SER A 209 -18.32 -2.89 24.59
N MET A 210 -17.44 -3.66 23.93
CA MET A 210 -17.45 -5.13 24.02
C MET A 210 -17.05 -5.65 25.40
N LEU A 211 -16.41 -4.83 26.23
CA LEU A 211 -15.99 -5.12 27.60
C LEU A 211 -17.06 -4.71 28.64
N SER A 212 -18.34 -4.74 28.26
CA SER A 212 -19.43 -4.31 29.14
C SER A 212 -19.40 -5.05 30.48
N TYR A 213 -19.28 -4.31 31.59
CA TYR A 213 -19.34 -4.83 32.97
C TYR A 213 -20.73 -5.39 33.32
N ALA A 214 -21.77 -5.02 32.58
CA ALA A 214 -23.14 -5.41 32.80
C ALA A 214 -23.51 -6.77 32.19
N GLY A 215 -22.57 -7.52 31.63
CA GLY A 215 -22.80 -8.85 31.03
C GLY A 215 -23.72 -8.87 29.81
N LYS A 216 -24.19 -7.71 29.34
CA LYS A 216 -25.00 -7.62 28.13
C LYS A 216 -24.05 -7.54 26.94
N LYS A 217 -23.92 -8.66 26.22
CA LYS A 217 -23.29 -8.66 24.89
C LYS A 217 -24.18 -7.83 23.94
N VAL A 218 -23.89 -6.54 23.82
CA VAL A 218 -24.47 -5.71 22.77
C VAL A 218 -23.69 -6.00 21.49
N PHE A 219 -24.10 -7.03 20.77
CA PHE A 219 -23.70 -7.16 19.38
C PHE A 219 -24.30 -5.97 18.66
N PRO A 220 -23.53 -5.13 17.93
CA PRO A 220 -24.13 -4.18 17.02
C PRO A 220 -24.98 -4.98 16.02
N ARG A 221 -26.28 -4.78 16.06
CA ARG A 221 -27.17 -5.29 15.01
C ARG A 221 -26.79 -4.54 13.72
N VAL A 222 -25.99 -5.19 12.90
CA VAL A 222 -25.81 -4.83 11.50
C VAL A 222 -27.04 -5.34 10.71
N ILE A 223 -28.23 -5.02 11.17
CA ILE A 223 -29.50 -5.36 10.49
C ILE A 223 -30.49 -4.25 10.75
N ASP A 224 -30.30 -3.10 10.13
CA ASP A 224 -31.39 -2.11 10.00
C ASP A 224 -31.34 -1.32 8.69
N GLU A 225 -30.77 -1.90 7.60
CA GLU A 225 -30.98 -1.40 6.24
C GLU A 225 -31.08 -2.55 5.23
N LEU A 226 -31.95 -3.51 5.46
CA LEU A 226 -32.50 -4.32 4.38
C LEU A 226 -33.92 -3.79 4.12
N PRO A 227 -34.24 -3.36 2.88
CA PRO A 227 -35.58 -2.95 2.55
C PRO A 227 -36.56 -4.12 2.77
N ALA A 228 -37.61 -3.87 3.56
CA ALA A 228 -38.70 -4.81 3.77
C ALA A 228 -39.48 -4.96 2.46
N GLY A 229 -39.07 -5.91 1.63
CA GLY A 229 -39.81 -6.38 0.48
C GLY A 229 -39.96 -7.88 0.57
N PRO A 230 -41.14 -8.47 0.35
CA PRO A 230 -41.33 -9.89 0.39
C PRO A 230 -40.54 -10.55 -0.75
N LEU A 231 -39.70 -11.53 -0.41
CA LEU A 231 -39.02 -12.37 -1.39
C LEU A 231 -40.06 -13.08 -2.27
N PRO A 232 -39.93 -13.10 -3.61
CA PRO A 232 -40.82 -13.86 -4.48
C PRO A 232 -40.66 -15.36 -4.20
N ARG A 233 -41.77 -15.99 -3.75
CA ARG A 233 -41.88 -17.44 -3.57
C ARG A 233 -42.13 -18.12 -4.92
N GLU A 234 -41.22 -18.00 -5.87
CA GLU A 234 -41.31 -18.81 -7.10
C GLU A 234 -39.87 -18.97 -7.63
N GLN A 235 -39.22 -20.06 -7.24
CA GLN A 235 -38.17 -20.76 -7.98
C GLN A 235 -37.46 -21.84 -7.12
N LEU A 236 -38.21 -22.57 -6.27
CA LEU A 236 -37.70 -23.75 -5.57
C LEU A 236 -38.53 -24.97 -5.89
N SER A 237 -38.78 -25.23 -7.17
CA SER A 237 -39.39 -26.49 -7.61
C SER A 237 -39.02 -26.79 -9.07
N GLN A 238 -37.74 -27.03 -9.32
CA GLN A 238 -37.28 -27.84 -10.48
C GLN A 238 -35.81 -28.16 -10.28
N GLY A 239 -35.50 -29.42 -10.06
CA GLY A 239 -34.13 -29.95 -10.15
C GLY A 239 -33.69 -30.92 -9.04
N LEU A 240 -34.54 -31.83 -8.63
CA LEU A 240 -34.10 -33.06 -7.99
C LEU A 240 -34.50 -34.19 -8.90
N SER A 241 -33.60 -34.59 -9.82
CA SER A 241 -33.66 -35.87 -10.50
C SER A 241 -32.43 -36.67 -10.11
N ASP A 242 -32.70 -37.76 -9.48
CA ASP A 242 -31.95 -38.99 -9.28
C ASP A 242 -30.58 -39.11 -9.98
N SER A 243 -29.54 -39.26 -9.20
CA SER A 243 -28.33 -39.97 -9.58
C SER A 243 -27.83 -40.80 -8.41
N GLU A 244 -27.76 -42.10 -8.66
CA GLU A 244 -27.34 -43.16 -7.75
C GLU A 244 -25.89 -43.00 -7.23
N PRO A 245 -25.51 -43.65 -6.10
CA PRO A 245 -24.19 -43.56 -5.52
C PRO A 245 -23.20 -44.44 -6.28
N GLU A 246 -22.13 -43.89 -6.81
CA GLU A 246 -20.95 -44.60 -7.28
C GLU A 246 -20.09 -45.11 -6.11
N GLU A 247 -19.81 -46.41 -6.17
CA GLU A 247 -18.94 -47.16 -5.25
C GLU A 247 -17.49 -46.60 -5.24
N ILE A 248 -16.94 -46.46 -4.05
CA ILE A 248 -15.53 -46.16 -3.82
C ILE A 248 -14.74 -47.47 -3.85
N PRO A 249 -13.72 -47.67 -4.68
CA PRO A 249 -12.81 -48.78 -4.56
C PRO A 249 -11.74 -48.51 -3.51
N ASP A 250 -11.57 -49.43 -2.57
CA ASP A 250 -10.43 -49.62 -1.66
C ASP A 250 -9.11 -49.75 -2.44
N TRP A 251 -8.17 -48.84 -2.19
CA TRP A 251 -6.72 -49.08 -2.24
C TRP A 251 -6.01 -48.11 -1.30
#